data_651644ecf9f363aaa27130d7ea850e72
#
_entry.id   651644ecf9f363aaa27130d7ea850e72
#
_cell.length_a   1.000
_cell.length_b   1.000
_cell.length_c   1.000
_cell.angle_alpha   90.00
_cell.angle_beta   90.00
_cell.angle_gamma   90.00
#
_symmetry.space_group_name_H-M   'P 1'
#
loop_
_entity.id
_entity.type
_entity.pdbx_description
1 polymer ?
#
loop_
_entity_poly.entity_id
_entity_poly.type
_entity_poly.pdbx_seq_one_letter_code
_entity_poly.pdbx_strand_id
1 'polypeptide(L)'
;MKLSYLEVTFRRGRPLAAYLYLQRESGDKSDHVVQAGSGLLVDYTANGKPIGVEITAPTQVGIAELNRVLAALHAPAVTNEDIAPLRAA
;
A
#
# COMPACT_ATOMS: atom_id res chain seq x y z
N MET A 1 -1.07 18.10 -3.70
CA MET A 1 -2.01 17.35 -2.86
C MET A 1 -1.65 15.89 -2.84
N LYS A 2 -1.67 15.30 -1.66
CA LYS A 2 -1.39 13.87 -1.54
C LYS A 2 -2.62 13.09 -1.98
N LEU A 3 -2.41 12.15 -2.90
CA LEU A 3 -3.52 11.37 -3.47
C LEU A 3 -3.65 9.98 -2.84
N SER A 4 -2.75 9.64 -1.92
CA SER A 4 -2.81 8.35 -1.25
C SER A 4 -2.56 8.54 0.23
N TYR A 5 -3.04 7.61 1.03
CA TYR A 5 -2.76 7.63 2.46
C TYR A 5 -2.59 6.20 2.97
N LEU A 6 -1.95 6.10 4.12
CA LEU A 6 -1.56 4.84 4.71
C LEU A 6 -2.38 4.57 5.96
N GLU A 7 -2.94 3.37 6.03
CA GLU A 7 -3.63 2.91 7.23
C GLU A 7 -2.84 1.74 7.79
N VAL A 8 -2.49 1.80 9.07
CA VAL A 8 -1.69 0.77 9.71
C VAL A 8 -2.48 0.14 10.83
N THR A 9 -2.54 -1.19 10.82
CA THR A 9 -3.16 -1.95 11.91
C THR A 9 -2.06 -2.37 12.86
N PHE A 10 -2.22 -2.00 14.13
CA PHE A 10 -1.25 -2.32 15.17
C PHE A 10 -1.77 -3.44 16.05
N ARG A 11 -0.86 -4.26 16.54
CA ARG A 11 -1.19 -5.25 17.54
C ARG A 11 -0.07 -5.22 18.58
N ARG A 12 -0.44 -4.95 19.83
CA ARG A 12 0.51 -4.87 20.95
C ARG A 12 1.61 -3.86 20.65
N GLY A 13 1.23 -2.74 20.05
CA GLY A 13 2.16 -1.66 19.75
C GLY A 13 3.04 -1.88 18.55
N ARG A 14 2.83 -2.95 17.78
CA ARG A 14 3.64 -3.25 16.60
C ARG A 14 2.78 -3.26 15.35
N PRO A 15 3.30 -2.77 14.23
CA PRO A 15 2.55 -2.84 12.98
C PRO A 15 2.32 -4.30 12.57
N LEU A 16 1.06 -4.66 12.42
CA LEU A 16 0.67 -6.01 12.02
C LEU A 16 0.48 -6.11 10.51
N ALA A 17 -0.16 -5.12 9.94
CA ALA A 17 -0.43 -5.04 8.52
C ALA A 17 -0.71 -3.59 8.18
N ALA A 18 -0.63 -3.25 6.89
CA ALA A 18 -0.92 -1.90 6.45
C ALA A 18 -1.58 -1.94 5.10
N TYR A 19 -2.28 -0.86 4.77
CA TYR A 19 -2.93 -0.71 3.48
C TYR A 19 -2.66 0.71 3.00
N LEU A 20 -2.04 0.83 1.83
CA LEU A 20 -1.79 2.10 1.20
C LEU A 20 -2.91 2.35 0.20
N TYR A 21 -3.77 3.32 0.50
CA TYR A 21 -4.88 3.67 -0.37
C TYR A 21 -4.34 4.49 -1.53
N LEU A 22 -4.63 4.05 -2.75
CA LEU A 22 -4.32 4.83 -3.94
C LEU A 22 -5.53 5.69 -4.29
N GLN A 23 -5.38 6.54 -5.29
CA GLN A 23 -6.48 7.38 -5.71
C GLN A 23 -7.62 6.51 -6.21
N ARG A 24 -8.81 6.74 -5.68
CA ARG A 24 -9.99 5.99 -6.09
C ARG A 24 -11.18 6.92 -6.14
N GLU A 25 -12.18 6.50 -6.88
CA GLU A 25 -13.41 7.26 -7.05
C GLU A 25 -14.55 6.56 -6.36
N SER A 26 -15.62 7.31 -6.14
CA SER A 26 -16.84 6.73 -5.59
C SER A 26 -17.30 5.59 -6.48
N GLY A 27 -17.55 4.45 -5.87
CA GLY A 27 -17.99 3.29 -6.62
C GLY A 27 -16.87 2.31 -6.96
N ASP A 28 -15.60 2.71 -6.80
CA ASP A 28 -14.50 1.76 -7.00
C ASP A 28 -14.54 0.71 -5.89
N LYS A 29 -14.53 -0.55 -6.26
CA LYS A 29 -14.60 -1.66 -5.32
C LYS A 29 -13.51 -2.66 -5.62
N SER A 30 -13.00 -3.26 -4.56
CA SER A 30 -12.04 -4.35 -4.67
C SER A 30 -12.69 -5.54 -5.36
N ASP A 31 -12.00 -6.08 -6.34
CA ASP A 31 -12.45 -7.27 -7.06
C ASP A 31 -11.44 -8.40 -6.91
N HIS A 32 -10.16 -8.13 -7.16
CA HIS A 32 -9.15 -9.16 -7.07
C HIS A 32 -7.83 -8.56 -6.62
N VAL A 33 -6.96 -9.43 -6.11
CA VAL A 33 -5.67 -9.05 -5.54
C VAL A 33 -4.58 -9.80 -6.27
N VAL A 34 -3.49 -9.12 -6.61
CA VAL A 34 -2.35 -9.73 -7.30
C VAL A 34 -1.10 -9.47 -6.48
N GLN A 35 -0.30 -10.50 -6.24
CA GLN A 35 0.96 -10.34 -5.54
C GLN A 35 1.93 -9.59 -6.43
N ALA A 36 2.53 -8.52 -5.89
CA ALA A 36 3.41 -7.65 -6.65
C ALA A 36 4.85 -7.67 -6.14
N GLY A 37 5.07 -8.32 -5.02
CA GLY A 37 6.40 -8.42 -4.43
C GLY A 37 6.29 -9.17 -3.13
N SER A 38 7.41 -9.33 -2.43
CA SER A 38 7.41 -10.03 -1.16
C SER A 38 6.59 -9.24 -0.14
N GLY A 39 5.45 -9.81 0.27
CA GLY A 39 4.60 -9.15 1.25
C GLY A 39 3.82 -7.97 0.71
N LEU A 40 3.73 -7.80 -0.60
CA LEU A 40 2.98 -6.70 -1.22
C LEU A 40 1.94 -7.26 -2.17
N LEU A 41 0.69 -6.88 -1.95
CA LEU A 41 -0.44 -7.30 -2.77
C LEU A 41 -1.14 -6.06 -3.30
N VAL A 42 -1.41 -6.04 -4.61
CA VAL A 42 -2.11 -4.92 -5.23
C VAL A 42 -3.56 -5.29 -5.41
N ASP A 43 -4.43 -4.40 -4.97
CA ASP A 43 -5.87 -4.58 -5.00
C ASP A 43 -6.43 -3.85 -6.23
N TYR A 44 -7.18 -4.58 -7.05
CA TYR A 44 -7.71 -4.06 -8.32
C TYR A 44 -9.22 -4.09 -8.34
N THR A 45 -9.80 -3.15 -9.08
CA THR A 45 -11.22 -3.21 -9.43
C THR A 45 -11.43 -4.27 -10.51
N ALA A 46 -12.70 -4.55 -10.81
CA ALA A 46 -13.06 -5.56 -11.82
C ALA A 46 -12.47 -5.22 -13.18
N ASN A 47 -12.37 -3.94 -13.52
CA ASN A 47 -11.83 -3.54 -14.82
C ASN A 47 -10.33 -3.21 -14.77
N GLY A 48 -9.64 -3.62 -13.71
CA GLY A 48 -8.19 -3.59 -13.68
C GLY A 48 -7.55 -2.31 -13.17
N LYS A 49 -8.30 -1.45 -12.50
CA LYS A 49 -7.74 -0.23 -11.91
C LYS A 49 -7.14 -0.55 -10.54
N PRO A 50 -5.86 -0.22 -10.29
CA PRO A 50 -5.30 -0.43 -8.96
C PRO A 50 -5.84 0.61 -7.98
N ILE A 51 -6.31 0.15 -6.82
CA ILE A 51 -6.92 1.03 -5.82
C ILE A 51 -6.27 0.95 -4.46
N GLY A 52 -5.31 0.05 -4.28
CA GLY A 52 -4.61 -0.03 -3.00
C GLY A 52 -3.50 -1.06 -3.04
N VAL A 53 -2.61 -0.94 -2.07
CA VAL A 53 -1.52 -1.91 -1.88
C VAL A 53 -1.58 -2.40 -0.44
N GLU A 54 -1.76 -3.70 -0.29
CA GLU A 54 -1.75 -4.32 1.02
C GLU A 54 -0.33 -4.71 1.38
N ILE A 55 0.11 -4.35 2.57
CA ILE A 55 1.46 -4.62 3.07
C ILE A 55 1.31 -5.60 4.21
N THR A 56 1.70 -6.87 3.98
CA THR A 56 1.46 -7.93 4.95
C THR A 56 2.58 -8.07 5.95
N ALA A 57 3.74 -7.47 5.69
CA ALA A 57 4.87 -7.49 6.61
C ALA A 57 5.45 -6.09 6.70
N PRO A 58 4.76 -5.16 7.40
CA PRO A 58 5.11 -3.74 7.35
C PRO A 58 6.54 -3.42 7.77
N THR A 59 7.08 -4.14 8.75
CA THR A 59 8.41 -3.84 9.26
C THR A 59 9.52 -4.34 8.35
N GLN A 60 9.17 -5.15 7.32
CA GLN A 60 10.16 -5.75 6.44
C GLN A 60 10.17 -5.15 5.04
N VAL A 61 9.19 -4.31 4.73
CA VAL A 61 9.11 -3.71 3.41
C VAL A 61 10.05 -2.51 3.34
N GLY A 62 10.93 -2.50 2.33
CA GLY A 62 11.80 -1.36 2.08
C GLY A 62 11.09 -0.33 1.22
N ILE A 63 11.50 0.94 1.37
CA ILE A 63 10.88 2.02 0.59
C ILE A 63 11.15 1.85 -0.90
N ALA A 64 12.33 1.33 -1.27
CA ALA A 64 12.66 1.14 -2.68
C ALA A 64 11.74 0.09 -3.32
N GLU A 65 11.47 -0.98 -2.60
CA GLU A 65 10.58 -2.03 -3.08
C GLU A 65 9.15 -1.50 -3.25
N LEU A 66 8.67 -0.78 -2.25
CA LEU A 66 7.32 -0.21 -2.32
C LEU A 66 7.20 0.77 -3.48
N ASN A 67 8.18 1.65 -3.63
CA ASN A 67 8.15 2.63 -4.70
C ASN A 67 8.30 1.99 -6.08
N ARG A 68 9.01 0.85 -6.16
CA ARG A 68 9.09 0.11 -7.42
C ARG A 68 7.69 -0.37 -7.83
N VAL A 69 6.94 -0.89 -6.89
CA VAL A 69 5.57 -1.35 -7.16
C VAL A 69 4.69 -0.16 -7.54
N LEU A 70 4.79 0.94 -6.80
CA LEU A 70 3.98 2.13 -7.08
C LEU A 70 4.28 2.70 -8.45
N ALA A 71 5.56 2.73 -8.84
CA ALA A 71 5.94 3.23 -10.16
C ALA A 71 5.32 2.38 -11.27
N ALA A 72 5.28 1.07 -11.09
CA ALA A 72 4.67 0.17 -12.07
C ALA A 72 3.16 0.41 -12.19
N LEU A 73 2.53 0.94 -11.14
CA LEU A 73 1.12 1.25 -11.15
C LEU A 73 0.83 2.70 -11.56
N HIS A 74 1.88 3.46 -11.91
CA HIS A 74 1.78 4.88 -12.21
C HIS A 74 1.21 5.68 -11.04
N ALA A 75 1.50 5.22 -9.83
CA ALA A 75 1.07 5.88 -8.61
C ALA A 75 2.21 6.72 -8.05
N PRO A 76 1.90 7.76 -7.27
CA PRO A 76 2.94 8.61 -6.68
C PRO A 76 3.85 7.82 -5.74
N ALA A 77 5.14 8.16 -5.76
CA ALA A 77 6.09 7.55 -4.83
C ALA A 77 5.82 8.06 -3.41
N VAL A 78 6.20 7.25 -2.43
CA VAL A 78 6.11 7.65 -1.03
C VAL A 78 7.50 7.98 -0.51
N THR A 79 7.54 8.80 0.53
CA THR A 79 8.79 9.18 1.19
C THR A 79 8.95 8.37 2.47
N ASN A 80 10.15 8.47 3.07
CA ASN A 80 10.37 7.83 4.37
C ASN A 80 9.41 8.39 5.41
N GLU A 81 9.09 9.67 5.33
CA GLU A 81 8.14 10.28 6.25
C GLU A 81 6.75 9.69 6.08
N ASP A 82 6.34 9.46 4.83
CA ASP A 82 5.02 8.89 4.56
C ASP A 82 4.85 7.50 5.18
N ILE A 83 5.91 6.70 5.19
CA ILE A 83 5.84 5.32 5.68
C ILE A 83 6.42 5.16 7.08
N ALA A 84 6.71 6.27 7.77
CA ALA A 84 7.23 6.21 9.13
C ALA A 84 6.38 5.32 10.05
N PRO A 85 5.03 5.33 9.98
CA PRO A 85 4.24 4.43 10.83
C PRO A 85 4.54 2.95 10.64
N LEU A 86 5.08 2.55 9.49
CA LEU A 86 5.44 1.14 9.28
C LEU A 86 6.65 0.74 10.11
N ARG A 87 7.42 1.70 10.59
CA ARG A 87 8.63 1.47 11.36
C ARG A 87 8.40 1.65 12.85
N ALA A 88 7.19 2.03 13.25
CA ALA A 88 6.86 2.22 14.66
C ALA A 88 6.93 0.87 15.37
N ALA A 89 7.62 0.84 16.51
CA ALA A 89 7.81 -0.38 17.26
C ALA A 89 7.38 -0.17 18.69
#